data_ccc2d095801a743ed25710c8508761b0
#
_entry.id   ccc2d095801a743ed25710c8508761b0
#
_cell.length_a   1.000
_cell.length_b   1.000
_cell.length_c   1.000
_cell.angle_alpha   90.00
_cell.angle_beta   90.00
_cell.angle_gamma   90.00
#
_symmetry.space_group_name_H-M   'P 1'
#
loop_
_entity.id
_entity.type
_entity.pdbx_description
1 polymer ?
#
loop_
_entity_poly.entity_id
_entity_poly.type
_entity_poly.pdbx_seq_one_letter_code
_entity_poly.pdbx_strand_id
1 'polypeptide(L)'
;IQKDITAACYSLPQAKALSEAACAVGGKVKVHLKADTGMGRIGFALRTDFDAALAGMLEACRLPGLDVTGLFQHFAVADDDSADSVAYTSQQHELFVRACQGLAEAGFEPAVVHCDNSAGGMLHPDWPAGLPRTHCMARPGIILYGFDPSDEVRFGIFRPVMKLKTIVSMVKEMQPGQSASYGRRFTAEKPTKVATLCAGYADGYPRLLSCGKGIVEIKGMPCPGLGRVCLDERMVDGSA
;
A
#
# COMPACT_ATOMS: atom_id res chain seq x y z
N ILE A 1 -11.56 13.39 18.99
CA ILE A 1 -11.81 13.34 20.44
C ILE A 1 -12.99 12.39 20.73
N GLN A 2 -14.20 12.72 20.36
CA GLN A 2 -15.42 11.90 20.68
C GLN A 2 -15.38 10.45 20.18
N LYS A 3 -14.67 10.16 19.11
CA LYS A 3 -14.56 8.82 18.51
C LYS A 3 -13.30 8.09 18.91
N ASP A 4 -12.48 8.66 19.79
CA ASP A 4 -11.16 8.14 20.22
C ASP A 4 -10.26 7.73 19.04
N ILE A 5 -10.22 8.56 17.98
CA ILE A 5 -9.38 8.36 16.81
C ILE A 5 -8.06 9.08 17.03
N THR A 6 -6.94 8.38 16.81
CA THR A 6 -5.61 8.96 16.76
C THR A 6 -5.31 9.43 15.35
N ALA A 7 -4.99 10.71 15.17
CA ALA A 7 -4.73 11.31 13.86
C ALA A 7 -3.23 11.28 13.52
N ALA A 8 -2.91 11.20 12.22
CA ALA A 8 -1.56 11.45 11.75
C ALA A 8 -1.29 12.97 11.72
N CYS A 9 -0.23 13.40 12.38
CA CYS A 9 0.23 14.78 12.36
C CYS A 9 1.54 14.88 11.58
N TYR A 10 1.55 15.58 10.47
CA TYR A 10 2.63 15.55 9.50
C TYR A 10 3.25 16.92 9.17
N SER A 11 2.80 17.99 9.83
CA SER A 11 3.39 19.32 9.69
C SER A 11 3.04 20.20 10.88
N LEU A 12 3.86 21.20 11.15
CA LEU A 12 3.61 22.16 12.23
C LEU A 12 2.34 23.00 12.02
N PRO A 13 2.01 23.51 10.79
CA PRO A 13 0.74 24.18 10.58
C PRO A 13 -0.48 23.30 10.88
N GLN A 14 -0.45 22.02 10.47
CA GLN A 14 -1.53 21.09 10.80
C GLN A 14 -1.60 20.81 12.30
N ALA A 15 -0.45 20.65 12.97
CA ALA A 15 -0.38 20.48 14.42
C ALA A 15 -1.06 21.64 15.18
N LYS A 16 -0.77 22.88 14.77
CA LYS A 16 -1.39 24.10 15.32
C LYS A 16 -2.91 24.10 15.11
N ALA A 17 -3.38 23.83 13.90
CA ALA A 17 -4.80 23.79 13.60
C ALA A 17 -5.55 22.69 14.39
N LEU A 18 -4.95 21.49 14.52
CA LEU A 18 -5.51 20.41 15.34
C LEU A 18 -5.55 20.80 16.83
N SER A 19 -4.51 21.44 17.34
CA SER A 19 -4.45 21.91 18.73
C SER A 19 -5.50 22.97 19.02
N GLU A 20 -5.65 23.97 18.15
CA GLU A 20 -6.67 25.02 18.28
C GLU A 20 -8.09 24.43 18.28
N ALA A 21 -8.38 23.53 17.33
CA ALA A 21 -9.67 22.86 17.26
C ALA A 21 -9.97 22.00 18.50
N ALA A 22 -8.95 21.32 19.03
CA ALA A 22 -9.10 20.49 20.24
C ALA A 22 -9.35 21.37 21.49
N CYS A 23 -8.61 22.46 21.63
CA CYS A 23 -8.80 23.43 22.74
C CYS A 23 -10.18 24.09 22.68
N ALA A 24 -10.68 24.42 21.49
CA ALA A 24 -12.00 25.03 21.32
C ALA A 24 -13.16 24.15 21.84
N VAL A 25 -12.95 22.82 21.86
CA VAL A 25 -13.93 21.86 22.42
C VAL A 25 -13.56 21.36 23.81
N GLY A 26 -12.56 21.98 24.45
CA GLY A 26 -12.15 21.70 25.82
C GLY A 26 -11.43 20.35 25.99
N GLY A 27 -10.73 19.86 24.97
CA GLY A 27 -10.06 18.56 25.02
C GLY A 27 -8.70 18.52 24.34
N LYS A 28 -8.13 17.32 24.27
CA LYS A 28 -6.92 17.04 23.50
C LYS A 28 -7.21 15.98 22.45
N VAL A 29 -6.55 16.08 21.28
CA VAL A 29 -6.59 15.05 20.25
C VAL A 29 -5.32 14.23 20.28
N LYS A 30 -5.46 12.90 20.30
CA LYS A 30 -4.34 11.98 20.17
C LYS A 30 -3.76 12.06 18.76
N VAL A 31 -2.44 12.19 18.68
CA VAL A 31 -1.75 12.23 17.40
C VAL A 31 -0.50 11.35 17.39
N HIS A 32 -0.20 10.77 16.24
CA HIS A 32 1.11 10.24 15.93
C HIS A 32 1.82 11.20 14.97
N LEU A 33 3.01 11.66 15.34
CA LEU A 33 3.84 12.49 14.46
C LEU A 33 4.36 11.64 13.30
N LYS A 34 4.25 12.17 12.08
CA LYS A 34 4.80 11.51 10.88
C LYS A 34 6.17 12.09 10.54
N ALA A 35 7.20 11.28 10.67
CA ALA A 35 8.54 11.58 10.18
C ALA A 35 8.65 11.24 8.68
N ASP A 36 9.04 12.18 7.84
CA ASP A 36 9.44 11.90 6.47
C ASP A 36 10.96 11.72 6.39
N THR A 37 11.36 10.47 6.37
CA THR A 37 12.76 10.05 6.25
C THR A 37 13.19 9.80 4.82
N GLY A 38 12.30 10.05 3.84
CA GLY A 38 12.59 9.85 2.42
C GLY A 38 11.48 9.19 1.61
N MET A 39 10.28 8.97 2.18
CA MET A 39 9.11 8.57 1.39
C MET A 39 8.59 9.70 0.50
N GLY A 40 8.81 10.97 0.92
CA GLY A 40 8.45 12.15 0.12
C GLY A 40 6.95 12.37 -0.07
N ARG A 41 6.11 11.79 0.79
CA ARG A 41 4.65 11.85 0.66
C ARG A 41 4.01 12.84 1.62
N ILE A 42 4.22 12.68 2.90
CA ILE A 42 3.81 13.56 3.99
C ILE A 42 4.78 13.36 5.16
N GLY A 43 4.93 14.34 6.02
CA GLY A 43 5.72 14.25 7.25
C GLY A 43 6.63 15.45 7.49
N PHE A 44 7.17 15.55 8.70
CA PHE A 44 8.25 16.46 8.99
C PHE A 44 9.51 16.00 8.24
N ALA A 45 10.08 16.86 7.40
CA ALA A 45 11.04 16.51 6.35
C ALA A 45 12.47 16.27 6.89
N LEU A 46 12.67 15.22 7.68
CA LEU A 46 13.93 14.88 8.35
C LEU A 46 15.09 14.66 7.36
N ARG A 47 14.80 14.15 6.17
CA ARG A 47 15.84 13.92 5.16
C ARG A 47 16.33 15.22 4.53
N THR A 48 15.47 16.24 4.44
CA THR A 48 15.82 17.52 3.83
C THR A 48 16.55 18.44 4.79
N ASP A 49 16.00 18.59 6.01
CA ASP A 49 16.58 19.39 7.08
C ASP A 49 16.17 18.76 8.42
N PHE A 50 17.09 18.00 8.97
CA PHE A 50 16.85 17.22 10.18
C PHE A 50 16.54 18.12 11.38
N ASP A 51 17.34 19.17 11.57
CA ASP A 51 17.25 20.02 12.76
C ASP A 51 15.97 20.86 12.75
N ALA A 52 15.61 21.43 11.60
CA ALA A 52 14.36 22.17 11.45
C ALA A 52 13.14 21.26 11.61
N ALA A 53 13.19 20.04 11.06
CA ALA A 53 12.11 19.07 11.19
C ALA A 53 11.94 18.60 12.64
N LEU A 54 13.03 18.26 13.32
CA LEU A 54 13.01 17.87 14.73
C LEU A 54 12.49 19.02 15.62
N ALA A 55 12.94 20.26 15.40
CA ALA A 55 12.43 21.43 16.10
C ALA A 55 10.92 21.60 15.91
N GLY A 56 10.41 21.42 14.69
CA GLY A 56 8.97 21.47 14.41
C GLY A 56 8.18 20.35 15.09
N MET A 57 8.75 19.14 15.18
CA MET A 57 8.16 18.03 15.94
C MET A 57 8.11 18.32 17.43
N LEU A 58 9.19 18.89 18.00
CA LEU A 58 9.25 19.31 19.41
C LEU A 58 8.25 20.43 19.72
N GLU A 59 8.07 21.38 18.80
CA GLU A 59 7.04 22.41 18.94
C GLU A 59 5.63 21.78 18.94
N ALA A 60 5.36 20.83 18.05
CA ALA A 60 4.10 20.11 18.03
C ALA A 60 3.83 19.35 19.33
N CYS A 61 4.85 18.72 19.93
CA CYS A 61 4.73 18.05 21.24
C CYS A 61 4.30 18.97 22.38
N ARG A 62 4.60 20.29 22.29
CA ARG A 62 4.29 21.28 23.33
C ARG A 62 2.93 21.95 23.16
N LEU A 63 2.20 21.67 22.08
CA LEU A 63 0.91 22.30 21.82
C LEU A 63 -0.15 21.78 22.80
N PRO A 64 -0.93 22.67 23.45
CA PRO A 64 -1.81 22.32 24.56
C PRO A 64 -2.97 21.40 24.18
N GLY A 65 -3.45 21.47 22.94
CA GLY A 65 -4.55 20.65 22.42
C GLY A 65 -4.13 19.32 21.84
N LEU A 66 -2.81 19.00 21.84
CA LEU A 66 -2.33 17.72 21.34
C LEU A 66 -1.94 16.78 22.49
N ASP A 67 -2.20 15.50 22.27
CA ASP A 67 -1.66 14.38 23.02
C ASP A 67 -0.83 13.54 22.05
N VAL A 68 0.50 13.76 22.04
CA VAL A 68 1.42 13.08 21.12
C VAL A 68 1.73 11.69 21.67
N THR A 69 1.00 10.69 21.21
CA THR A 69 1.10 9.31 21.70
C THR A 69 1.98 8.42 20.82
N GLY A 70 2.40 8.88 19.65
CA GLY A 70 3.22 8.06 18.77
C GLY A 70 4.09 8.85 17.79
N LEU A 71 5.06 8.10 17.22
CA LEU A 71 5.93 8.56 16.15
C LEU A 71 6.04 7.49 15.08
N PHE A 72 5.99 7.88 13.79
CA PHE A 72 6.11 6.91 12.72
C PHE A 72 6.74 7.46 11.44
N GLN A 73 7.30 6.54 10.66
CA GLN A 73 7.80 6.78 9.32
C GLN A 73 7.25 5.74 8.34
N HIS A 74 7.66 5.76 7.07
CA HIS A 74 7.32 4.75 6.08
C HIS A 74 8.48 4.54 5.13
N PHE A 75 8.87 3.28 4.90
CA PHE A 75 9.92 2.95 3.97
C PHE A 75 9.46 3.10 2.52
N ALA A 76 10.34 3.62 1.68
CA ALA A 76 10.06 3.87 0.27
C ALA A 76 10.33 2.65 -0.61
N VAL A 77 11.42 1.92 -0.31
CA VAL A 77 11.99 0.87 -1.17
C VAL A 77 12.44 -0.36 -0.37
N ALA A 78 11.79 -0.66 0.77
CA ALA A 78 12.13 -1.84 1.56
C ALA A 78 11.78 -3.17 0.87
N ASP A 79 11.07 -3.11 -0.25
CA ASP A 79 10.65 -4.22 -1.11
C ASP A 79 11.51 -4.38 -2.36
N ASP A 80 12.69 -3.77 -2.38
CA ASP A 80 13.71 -3.88 -3.45
C ASP A 80 15.05 -4.27 -2.82
N ASP A 81 15.66 -5.36 -3.29
CA ASP A 81 16.90 -5.94 -2.79
C ASP A 81 18.17 -5.41 -3.45
N SER A 82 18.04 -4.42 -4.33
CA SER A 82 19.21 -3.74 -4.91
C SER A 82 20.05 -3.04 -3.82
N ALA A 83 21.37 -3.00 -4.00
CA ALA A 83 22.28 -2.40 -3.03
C ALA A 83 21.95 -0.93 -2.72
N ASP A 84 21.45 -0.17 -3.70
CA ASP A 84 21.01 1.22 -3.54
C ASP A 84 19.77 1.32 -2.66
N SER A 85 18.75 0.48 -2.92
CA SER A 85 17.51 0.44 -2.16
C SER A 85 17.72 -0.03 -0.72
N VAL A 86 18.59 -1.02 -0.51
CA VAL A 86 18.98 -1.47 0.84
C VAL A 86 19.69 -0.35 1.60
N ALA A 87 20.63 0.35 0.96
CA ALA A 87 21.32 1.48 1.59
C ALA A 87 20.35 2.64 1.90
N TYR A 88 19.42 2.94 0.98
CA TYR A 88 18.40 3.96 1.18
C TYR A 88 17.46 3.65 2.35
N THR A 89 17.02 2.39 2.44
CA THR A 89 16.15 1.91 3.52
C THR A 89 16.85 1.98 4.88
N SER A 90 18.14 1.62 4.93
CA SER A 90 18.96 1.77 6.15
C SER A 90 19.10 3.23 6.58
N GLN A 91 19.36 4.15 5.65
CA GLN A 91 19.41 5.59 5.94
C GLN A 91 18.07 6.13 6.45
N GLN A 92 16.93 5.66 5.90
CA GLN A 92 15.61 6.03 6.42
C GLN A 92 15.44 5.58 7.86
N HIS A 93 15.86 4.37 8.19
CA HIS A 93 15.82 3.85 9.57
C HIS A 93 16.70 4.64 10.51
N GLU A 94 17.96 4.94 10.14
CA GLU A 94 18.88 5.74 10.94
C GLU A 94 18.33 7.13 11.24
N LEU A 95 17.76 7.82 10.24
CA LEU A 95 17.12 9.12 10.45
C LEU A 95 15.94 9.02 11.43
N PHE A 96 15.17 7.94 11.36
CA PHE A 96 14.05 7.72 12.25
C PHE A 96 14.49 7.46 13.69
N VAL A 97 15.52 6.63 13.89
CA VAL A 97 16.12 6.39 15.22
C VAL A 97 16.65 7.68 15.83
N ARG A 98 17.37 8.50 15.06
CA ARG A 98 17.86 9.80 15.51
C ARG A 98 16.72 10.74 15.91
N ALA A 99 15.60 10.75 15.19
CA ALA A 99 14.44 11.55 15.55
C ALA A 99 13.79 11.06 16.86
N CYS A 100 13.69 9.73 17.06
CA CYS A 100 13.23 9.16 18.33
C CYS A 100 14.12 9.59 19.50
N GLN A 101 15.44 9.51 19.32
CA GLN A 101 16.42 9.94 20.32
C GLN A 101 16.30 11.43 20.63
N GLY A 102 16.24 12.28 19.62
CA GLY A 102 16.12 13.74 19.81
C GLY A 102 14.81 14.15 20.52
N LEU A 103 13.71 13.42 20.29
CA LEU A 103 12.48 13.63 21.04
C LEU A 103 12.65 13.17 22.52
N ALA A 104 13.24 12.00 22.74
CA ALA A 104 13.47 11.46 24.09
C ALA A 104 14.39 12.34 24.91
N GLU A 105 15.49 12.86 24.36
CA GLU A 105 16.41 13.81 24.99
C GLU A 105 15.71 15.11 25.40
N ALA A 106 14.69 15.52 24.68
CA ALA A 106 13.85 16.67 25.02
C ALA A 106 12.69 16.34 25.97
N GLY A 107 12.64 15.11 26.50
CA GLY A 107 11.62 14.64 27.44
C GLY A 107 10.32 14.18 26.85
N PHE A 108 10.26 13.90 25.51
CA PHE A 108 9.08 13.39 24.84
C PHE A 108 9.29 11.94 24.38
N GLU A 109 8.77 11.00 25.15
CA GLU A 109 8.80 9.57 24.82
C GLU A 109 7.43 9.11 24.32
N PRO A 110 7.23 8.98 22.99
CA PRO A 110 5.95 8.50 22.46
C PRO A 110 5.67 7.06 22.89
N ALA A 111 4.43 6.78 23.31
CA ALA A 111 4.03 5.45 23.78
C ALA A 111 4.08 4.40 22.65
N VAL A 112 3.95 4.79 21.39
CA VAL A 112 3.97 3.91 20.22
C VAL A 112 4.94 4.42 19.17
N VAL A 113 5.84 3.55 18.73
CA VAL A 113 6.75 3.85 17.61
C VAL A 113 6.54 2.82 16.50
N HIS A 114 6.43 3.27 15.25
CA HIS A 114 6.21 2.35 14.15
C HIS A 114 6.87 2.82 12.85
N CYS A 115 7.69 1.95 12.27
CA CYS A 115 8.42 2.22 11.04
C CYS A 115 8.02 1.26 9.89
N ASP A 116 7.66 0.03 10.19
CA ASP A 116 7.61 -1.06 9.23
C ASP A 116 6.33 -1.08 8.40
N ASN A 117 6.51 -1.21 7.10
CA ASN A 117 5.51 -1.70 6.15
C ASN A 117 5.61 -3.24 6.03
N SER A 118 4.96 -3.84 5.05
CA SER A 118 4.99 -5.29 4.85
C SER A 118 6.42 -5.84 4.68
N ALA A 119 7.23 -5.21 3.81
CA ALA A 119 8.60 -5.65 3.55
C ALA A 119 9.51 -5.37 4.75
N GLY A 120 9.47 -4.17 5.31
CA GLY A 120 10.29 -3.80 6.46
C GLY A 120 10.09 -4.75 7.65
N GLY A 121 8.85 -5.06 8.00
CA GLY A 121 8.57 -5.97 9.13
C GLY A 121 8.95 -7.42 8.88
N MET A 122 9.01 -7.86 7.61
CA MET A 122 9.44 -9.22 7.27
C MET A 122 10.97 -9.35 7.15
N LEU A 123 11.65 -8.34 6.63
CA LEU A 123 13.08 -8.39 6.36
C LEU A 123 13.93 -7.91 7.55
N HIS A 124 13.40 -7.03 8.37
CA HIS A 124 14.13 -6.37 9.45
C HIS A 124 13.41 -6.48 10.82
N PRO A 125 13.11 -7.70 11.30
CA PRO A 125 12.38 -7.90 12.54
C PRO A 125 13.08 -7.33 13.77
N ASP A 126 14.39 -7.10 13.68
CA ASP A 126 15.21 -6.59 14.80
C ASP A 126 15.32 -5.05 14.84
N TRP A 127 14.86 -4.35 13.83
CA TRP A 127 14.95 -2.88 13.80
C TRP A 127 14.22 -2.17 14.94
N PRO A 128 13.09 -2.65 15.46
CA PRO A 128 12.50 -2.07 16.66
C PRO A 128 13.39 -2.10 17.91
N ALA A 129 14.39 -2.97 17.98
CA ALA A 129 15.27 -3.11 19.14
C ALA A 129 16.14 -1.87 19.42
N GLY A 130 16.41 -1.05 18.40
CA GLY A 130 17.16 0.21 18.54
C GLY A 130 16.32 1.43 18.93
N LEU A 131 15.00 1.27 19.01
CA LEU A 131 14.09 2.37 19.32
C LEU A 131 13.89 2.54 20.82
N PRO A 132 13.61 3.77 21.32
CA PRO A 132 13.25 4.00 22.71
C PRO A 132 12.07 3.12 23.12
N ARG A 133 12.08 2.68 24.37
CA ARG A 133 11.16 1.66 24.87
C ARG A 133 9.71 2.08 24.90
N THR A 134 9.02 1.66 23.90
CA THR A 134 7.60 1.87 23.77
C THR A 134 7.03 0.66 23.06
N HIS A 135 5.76 0.64 22.83
CA HIS A 135 5.17 -0.39 22.00
C HIS A 135 5.60 -0.18 20.54
N CYS A 136 6.33 -1.15 19.97
CA CYS A 136 6.61 -1.19 18.54
C CYS A 136 5.42 -1.79 17.81
N MET A 137 5.05 -1.18 16.68
CA MET A 137 3.94 -1.63 15.85
C MET A 137 4.39 -1.70 14.40
N ALA A 138 4.02 -2.76 13.68
CA ALA A 138 4.14 -2.85 12.23
C ALA A 138 2.81 -2.53 11.55
N ARG A 139 2.86 -2.10 10.31
CA ARG A 139 1.69 -1.81 9.47
C ARG A 139 1.70 -2.69 8.22
N PRO A 140 1.48 -4.01 8.36
CA PRO A 140 1.39 -4.89 7.21
C PRO A 140 0.22 -4.46 6.32
N GLY A 141 0.44 -4.42 5.03
CA GLY A 141 -0.53 -4.06 4.01
C GLY A 141 -0.71 -5.21 3.03
N ILE A 142 0.10 -5.25 1.98
CA ILE A 142 -0.06 -6.18 0.86
C ILE A 142 -0.01 -7.66 1.29
N ILE A 143 0.80 -8.01 2.28
CA ILE A 143 0.91 -9.39 2.78
C ILE A 143 -0.39 -9.89 3.43
N LEU A 144 -1.24 -9.00 3.97
CA LEU A 144 -2.56 -9.38 4.49
C LEU A 144 -3.53 -9.81 3.38
N TYR A 145 -3.28 -9.36 2.15
CA TYR A 145 -4.03 -9.80 0.96
C TYR A 145 -3.44 -11.05 0.32
N GLY A 146 -2.35 -11.59 0.89
CA GLY A 146 -1.72 -12.82 0.46
C GLY A 146 -0.79 -12.66 -0.73
N PHE A 147 -0.19 -11.49 -0.89
CA PHE A 147 0.80 -11.21 -1.92
C PHE A 147 2.14 -10.85 -1.30
N ASP A 148 3.22 -11.22 -1.99
CA ASP A 148 4.56 -10.74 -1.68
C ASP A 148 4.64 -9.21 -1.89
N PRO A 149 5.53 -8.51 -1.19
CA PRO A 149 5.66 -7.06 -1.31
C PRO A 149 6.02 -6.57 -2.72
N SER A 150 6.84 -7.32 -3.44
CA SER A 150 7.27 -7.03 -4.81
C SER A 150 7.63 -8.32 -5.56
N ASP A 151 8.08 -8.20 -6.80
CA ASP A 151 8.61 -9.32 -7.57
C ASP A 151 10.05 -9.66 -7.16
N GLU A 152 10.79 -8.70 -6.63
CA GLU A 152 12.18 -8.82 -6.17
C GLU A 152 12.24 -9.49 -4.80
N VAL A 153 11.31 -9.14 -3.90
CA VAL A 153 11.27 -9.67 -2.53
C VAL A 153 10.11 -10.65 -2.37
N ARG A 154 10.40 -11.94 -2.53
CA ARG A 154 9.42 -13.01 -2.45
C ARG A 154 9.70 -13.96 -1.29
N PHE A 155 8.71 -14.15 -0.46
CA PHE A 155 8.77 -15.11 0.67
C PHE A 155 8.17 -16.46 0.32
N GLY A 156 7.27 -16.53 -0.68
CA GLY A 156 6.64 -17.76 -1.15
C GLY A 156 5.68 -18.44 -0.15
N ILE A 157 5.33 -17.78 0.93
CA ILE A 157 4.47 -18.31 2.00
C ILE A 157 3.04 -17.76 1.96
N PHE A 158 2.82 -16.66 1.23
CA PHE A 158 1.53 -16.00 1.18
C PHE A 158 0.57 -16.70 0.21
N ARG A 159 -0.72 -16.60 0.50
CA ARG A 159 -1.80 -17.12 -0.35
C ARG A 159 -2.83 -16.03 -0.57
N PRO A 160 -3.16 -15.69 -1.83
CA PRO A 160 -4.19 -14.70 -2.13
C PRO A 160 -5.50 -15.01 -1.41
N VAL A 161 -6.04 -14.01 -0.71
CA VAL A 161 -7.27 -14.13 0.07
C VAL A 161 -8.51 -13.73 -0.72
N MET A 162 -8.34 -13.17 -1.94
CA MET A 162 -9.45 -12.73 -2.79
C MET A 162 -9.46 -13.51 -4.10
N LYS A 163 -10.66 -13.91 -4.54
CA LYS A 163 -10.92 -14.47 -5.87
C LYS A 163 -12.07 -13.73 -6.52
N LEU A 164 -11.87 -13.22 -7.73
CA LEU A 164 -12.95 -12.70 -8.56
C LEU A 164 -13.61 -13.88 -9.27
N LYS A 165 -14.91 -14.07 -9.04
CA LYS A 165 -15.70 -15.12 -9.69
C LYS A 165 -16.80 -14.49 -10.53
N THR A 166 -17.10 -15.12 -11.67
CA THR A 166 -18.19 -14.74 -12.55
C THR A 166 -18.84 -15.98 -13.18
N ILE A 167 -19.84 -15.77 -13.97
CA ILE A 167 -20.55 -16.83 -14.70
C ILE A 167 -20.26 -16.74 -16.20
N VAL A 168 -20.39 -17.87 -16.86
CA VAL A 168 -20.41 -17.97 -18.32
C VAL A 168 -21.84 -17.71 -18.81
N SER A 169 -22.06 -16.60 -19.52
CA SER A 169 -23.38 -16.23 -20.06
C SER A 169 -23.69 -16.93 -21.37
N MET A 170 -22.65 -17.20 -22.17
CA MET A 170 -22.82 -17.83 -23.49
C MET A 170 -21.58 -18.63 -23.88
N VAL A 171 -21.81 -19.74 -24.57
CA VAL A 171 -20.77 -20.50 -25.27
C VAL A 171 -21.16 -20.61 -26.73
N LYS A 172 -20.23 -20.31 -27.63
CA LYS A 172 -20.44 -20.46 -29.10
C LYS A 172 -19.16 -20.95 -29.78
N GLU A 173 -19.28 -21.53 -30.92
CA GLU A 173 -18.17 -21.84 -31.81
C GLU A 173 -18.01 -20.74 -32.85
N MET A 174 -16.79 -20.24 -32.99
CA MET A 174 -16.40 -19.30 -34.03
C MET A 174 -15.64 -20.05 -35.13
N GLN A 175 -16.02 -19.82 -36.36
CA GLN A 175 -15.35 -20.41 -37.56
C GLN A 175 -14.13 -19.55 -37.94
N PRO A 176 -13.16 -20.13 -38.68
CA PRO A 176 -12.03 -19.38 -39.21
C PRO A 176 -12.46 -18.11 -39.96
N GLY A 177 -11.77 -17.00 -39.71
CA GLY A 177 -12.07 -15.68 -40.26
C GLY A 177 -13.09 -14.84 -39.48
N GLN A 178 -13.84 -15.43 -38.55
CA GLN A 178 -14.74 -14.68 -37.69
C GLN A 178 -13.93 -13.94 -36.61
N SER A 179 -14.36 -12.71 -36.28
CA SER A 179 -13.67 -11.84 -35.33
C SER A 179 -14.52 -11.60 -34.10
N ALA A 180 -13.86 -11.34 -32.94
CA ALA A 180 -14.50 -11.03 -31.68
C ALA A 180 -14.04 -9.69 -31.12
N SER A 181 -14.93 -9.06 -30.32
CA SER A 181 -14.72 -7.87 -29.53
C SER A 181 -14.43 -6.58 -30.30
N TYR A 182 -14.34 -5.48 -29.55
CA TYR A 182 -14.09 -4.13 -30.09
C TYR A 182 -12.78 -4.04 -30.87
N GLY A 183 -12.86 -3.47 -32.08
CA GLY A 183 -11.74 -3.31 -32.99
C GLY A 183 -11.26 -4.61 -33.61
N ARG A 184 -12.06 -5.69 -33.53
CA ARG A 184 -11.78 -6.99 -34.13
C ARG A 184 -10.35 -7.48 -33.85
N ARG A 185 -9.90 -7.31 -32.59
CA ARG A 185 -8.52 -7.63 -32.18
C ARG A 185 -8.25 -9.14 -32.01
N PHE A 186 -9.27 -9.95 -32.12
CA PHE A 186 -9.16 -11.39 -32.22
C PHE A 186 -9.88 -11.84 -33.50
N THR A 187 -9.23 -12.69 -34.27
CA THR A 187 -9.84 -13.40 -35.43
C THR A 187 -9.50 -14.87 -35.28
N ALA A 188 -10.50 -15.71 -35.34
CA ALA A 188 -10.32 -17.16 -35.25
C ALA A 188 -9.58 -17.68 -36.49
N GLU A 189 -8.49 -18.41 -36.31
CA GLU A 189 -7.72 -19.08 -37.37
C GLU A 189 -8.19 -20.52 -37.59
N LYS A 190 -8.82 -21.10 -36.56
CA LYS A 190 -9.41 -22.45 -36.54
C LYS A 190 -10.77 -22.40 -35.84
N PRO A 191 -11.61 -23.43 -35.94
CA PRO A 191 -12.81 -23.52 -35.10
C PRO A 191 -12.45 -23.35 -33.64
N THR A 192 -12.99 -22.29 -33.01
CA THR A 192 -12.62 -21.88 -31.65
C THR A 192 -13.87 -21.79 -30.79
N LYS A 193 -13.91 -22.52 -29.69
CA LYS A 193 -14.98 -22.40 -28.71
C LYS A 193 -14.78 -21.14 -27.89
N VAL A 194 -15.71 -20.22 -27.93
CA VAL A 194 -15.66 -18.94 -27.22
C VAL A 194 -16.67 -18.95 -26.11
N ALA A 195 -16.20 -18.70 -24.87
CA ALA A 195 -17.05 -18.45 -23.72
C ALA A 195 -17.12 -16.95 -23.45
N THR A 196 -18.33 -16.42 -23.27
CA THR A 196 -18.59 -15.05 -22.82
C THR A 196 -18.83 -15.06 -21.32
N LEU A 197 -18.14 -14.19 -20.60
CA LEU A 197 -18.19 -14.06 -19.15
C LEU A 197 -18.82 -12.73 -18.75
N CYS A 198 -19.68 -12.73 -17.72
CA CYS A 198 -20.30 -11.54 -17.16
C CYS A 198 -19.33 -10.80 -16.21
N ALA A 199 -18.21 -10.34 -16.71
CA ALA A 199 -17.27 -9.49 -16.01
C ALA A 199 -16.50 -8.64 -17.01
N GLY A 200 -16.57 -7.33 -16.84
CA GLY A 200 -15.90 -6.35 -17.68
C GLY A 200 -15.16 -5.29 -16.87
N TYR A 201 -14.76 -4.19 -17.52
CA TYR A 201 -14.00 -3.16 -16.83
C TYR A 201 -14.85 -2.30 -15.89
N ALA A 202 -16.18 -2.26 -16.04
CA ALA A 202 -17.07 -1.62 -15.06
C ALA A 202 -17.12 -2.37 -13.72
N ASP A 203 -16.82 -3.69 -13.73
CA ASP A 203 -16.72 -4.51 -12.53
C ASP A 203 -15.32 -4.45 -11.87
N GLY A 204 -14.43 -3.59 -12.38
CA GLY A 204 -13.06 -3.47 -11.89
C GLY A 204 -12.06 -4.42 -12.56
N TYR A 205 -12.47 -5.21 -13.58
CA TYR A 205 -11.53 -6.04 -14.33
C TYR A 205 -10.65 -5.18 -15.25
N PRO A 206 -9.31 -5.18 -15.08
CA PRO A 206 -8.45 -4.25 -15.81
C PRO A 206 -8.52 -4.43 -17.33
N ARG A 207 -8.86 -3.36 -18.06
CA ARG A 207 -8.89 -3.38 -19.54
C ARG A 207 -7.52 -3.66 -20.15
N LEU A 208 -6.43 -3.40 -19.43
CA LEU A 208 -5.06 -3.74 -19.84
C LEU A 208 -4.82 -5.24 -20.01
N LEU A 209 -5.67 -6.08 -19.40
CA LEU A 209 -5.65 -7.55 -19.53
C LEU A 209 -6.35 -8.05 -20.80
N SER A 210 -6.63 -7.18 -21.76
CA SER A 210 -7.17 -7.51 -23.09
C SER A 210 -6.17 -8.29 -23.94
N CYS A 211 -6.68 -8.95 -25.00
CA CYS A 211 -5.90 -9.57 -26.08
C CYS A 211 -4.91 -10.63 -25.58
N GLY A 212 -5.37 -11.59 -24.78
CA GLY A 212 -4.58 -12.73 -24.33
C GLY A 212 -3.74 -12.48 -23.06
N LYS A 213 -3.60 -11.24 -22.61
CA LYS A 213 -2.83 -10.93 -21.40
C LYS A 213 -3.49 -11.44 -20.12
N GLY A 214 -4.82 -11.40 -20.05
CA GLY A 214 -5.57 -11.91 -18.90
C GLY A 214 -6.00 -13.35 -19.14
N ILE A 215 -5.74 -14.20 -18.14
CA ILE A 215 -6.18 -15.60 -18.14
C ILE A 215 -7.26 -15.74 -17.08
N VAL A 216 -8.29 -16.51 -17.37
CA VAL A 216 -9.28 -16.96 -16.38
C VAL A 216 -9.26 -18.47 -16.30
N GLU A 217 -9.75 -18.99 -15.19
CA GLU A 217 -9.89 -20.43 -15.00
C GLU A 217 -11.37 -20.85 -15.17
N ILE A 218 -11.63 -21.82 -16.03
CA ILE A 218 -12.94 -22.45 -16.16
C ILE A 218 -12.76 -23.96 -15.87
N LYS A 219 -13.38 -24.45 -14.80
CA LYS A 219 -13.28 -25.84 -14.34
C LYS A 219 -11.82 -26.33 -14.18
N GLY A 220 -10.93 -25.46 -13.69
CA GLY A 220 -9.52 -25.79 -13.50
C GLY A 220 -8.65 -25.60 -14.75
N MET A 221 -9.23 -25.22 -15.91
CA MET A 221 -8.49 -25.02 -17.15
C MET A 221 -8.22 -23.53 -17.39
N PRO A 222 -6.97 -23.13 -17.72
CA PRO A 222 -6.64 -21.75 -18.03
C PRO A 222 -7.20 -21.37 -19.42
N CYS A 223 -8.00 -20.32 -19.46
CA CYS A 223 -8.67 -19.79 -20.64
C CYS A 223 -8.18 -18.37 -20.94
N PRO A 224 -7.37 -18.15 -21.98
CA PRO A 224 -6.89 -16.80 -22.33
C PRO A 224 -8.00 -15.91 -22.85
N GLY A 225 -7.90 -14.60 -22.58
CA GLY A 225 -8.84 -13.59 -23.04
C GLY A 225 -8.78 -13.39 -24.57
N LEU A 226 -9.93 -13.40 -25.23
CA LEU A 226 -10.06 -13.15 -26.68
C LEU A 226 -10.51 -11.71 -26.95
N GLY A 227 -9.69 -10.96 -27.66
CA GLY A 227 -9.97 -9.56 -27.99
C GLY A 227 -9.96 -8.64 -26.77
N ARG A 228 -10.63 -7.49 -26.88
CA ARG A 228 -10.69 -6.48 -25.82
C ARG A 228 -11.72 -6.84 -24.75
N VAL A 229 -11.41 -6.51 -23.50
CA VAL A 229 -12.40 -6.53 -22.41
C VAL A 229 -13.44 -5.45 -22.67
N CYS A 230 -14.72 -5.81 -22.58
CA CYS A 230 -15.85 -4.89 -22.75
C CYS A 230 -16.28 -4.26 -21.41
N LEU A 231 -17.36 -3.48 -21.41
CA LEU A 231 -17.88 -2.80 -20.22
C LEU A 231 -18.25 -3.82 -19.13
N ASP A 232 -19.16 -4.75 -19.45
CA ASP A 232 -19.75 -5.70 -18.50
C ASP A 232 -19.42 -7.17 -18.85
N GLU A 233 -18.68 -7.39 -19.94
CA GLU A 233 -18.43 -8.73 -20.46
C GLU A 233 -17.00 -8.87 -21.02
N ARG A 234 -16.58 -10.12 -21.15
CA ARG A 234 -15.35 -10.49 -21.87
C ARG A 234 -15.47 -11.87 -22.49
N MET A 235 -14.75 -12.08 -23.57
CA MET A 235 -14.66 -13.39 -24.21
C MET A 235 -13.34 -14.06 -23.86
N VAL A 236 -13.37 -15.37 -23.74
CA VAL A 236 -12.20 -16.21 -23.50
C VAL A 236 -12.22 -17.43 -24.38
N ASP A 237 -11.06 -18.03 -24.62
CA ASP A 237 -10.95 -19.30 -25.33
C ASP A 237 -11.38 -20.43 -24.37
N GLY A 238 -12.49 -21.06 -24.69
CA GLY A 238 -13.03 -22.20 -23.98
C GLY A 238 -12.83 -23.53 -24.74
N SER A 239 -11.84 -23.61 -25.62
CA SER A 239 -11.54 -24.80 -26.42
C SER A 239 -10.80 -25.88 -25.63
N ALA A 240 -10.23 -25.56 -24.47
CA ALA A 240 -9.54 -26.50 -23.60
C ALA A 240 -10.51 -27.43 -22.83
#